data_6d8d16c17fa4fb5f4aa8062b5b148d83
#
_entry.id   6d8d16c17fa4fb5f4aa8062b5b148d83
#
_cell.length_a   1.000
_cell.length_b   1.000
_cell.length_c   1.000
_cell.angle_alpha   90.00
_cell.angle_beta   90.00
_cell.angle_gamma   90.00
#
_symmetry.space_group_name_H-M   'P 1'
#
loop_
_entity.id
_entity.type
_entity.pdbx_description
1 polymer ?
#
loop_
_entity_poly.entity_id
_entity_poly.type
_entity_poly.pdbx_seq_one_letter_code
_entity_poly.pdbx_strand_id
1 'polypeptide(L)'
;MGVQKDRVRFNVGGRIFETTATTLAIAGRDSLFGAMFDENWDLQPNVTSTEHFIDRNPDCFAVLLDLLRTGELYIPSNIPEKLLYREALFYGLLDHVRAARWGPFDGNRLHLARSIMGRAPGDGTAIRAGPDGGCCVAHGSMVHVYDWMLEEHPPISLDYQRVNDAIWIDSESVVISACERLGRDDGGMGLFSASTGELRYKFHVTHDNQVKSYTGGALSFNSDYKLFSSCKGRSNEYGIGVWDQVTGKQIDFFYEPLGWSLGDADKLQWLHGTNCLLVATLFPRKDNCYISLLDFRDKNMVWSWSDVGAPTTDERRVRDAIAMEETNSICVVNEYEDLGFMDLRSSAGIVRWSSRSRLMKGNMPTSHAILNWHCTKGSSFHR
;
A
#
# COMPACT_ATOMS: atom_id res chain seq x y z
N MET A 1 -21.11 -49.57 6.41
CA MET A 1 -20.62 -48.65 5.37
C MET A 1 -21.28 -47.29 5.62
N GLY A 2 -20.59 -46.34 6.25
CA GLY A 2 -21.11 -45.00 6.50
C GLY A 2 -21.16 -44.24 5.20
N VAL A 3 -22.31 -43.73 4.83
CA VAL A 3 -22.50 -42.82 3.71
C VAL A 3 -21.71 -41.57 4.08
N GLN A 4 -20.68 -41.24 3.32
CA GLN A 4 -19.85 -40.06 3.50
C GLN A 4 -20.71 -38.81 3.19
N LYS A 5 -21.32 -38.24 4.22
CA LYS A 5 -22.19 -37.04 4.15
C LYS A 5 -21.47 -35.76 3.77
N ASP A 6 -20.16 -35.82 3.50
CA ASP A 6 -19.25 -34.68 3.33
C ASP A 6 -18.80 -34.48 1.87
N ARG A 7 -19.45 -35.17 0.93
CA ARG A 7 -19.07 -35.14 -0.49
C ARG A 7 -19.72 -33.98 -1.22
N VAL A 8 -18.89 -33.15 -1.86
CA VAL A 8 -19.31 -31.99 -2.66
C VAL A 8 -18.95 -32.24 -4.12
N ARG A 9 -19.85 -31.87 -5.03
CA ARG A 9 -19.69 -32.07 -6.47
C ARG A 9 -19.77 -30.72 -7.20
N PHE A 10 -18.76 -30.45 -8.02
CA PHE A 10 -18.68 -29.26 -8.87
C PHE A 10 -18.69 -29.67 -10.34
N ASN A 11 -19.37 -28.88 -11.15
CA ASN A 11 -19.25 -28.87 -12.60
C ASN A 11 -18.52 -27.59 -13.00
N VAL A 12 -17.23 -27.70 -13.32
CA VAL A 12 -16.43 -26.54 -13.69
C VAL A 12 -16.18 -26.56 -15.19
N GLY A 13 -16.76 -25.60 -15.90
CA GLY A 13 -16.65 -25.53 -17.36
C GLY A 13 -17.08 -26.82 -18.10
N GLY A 14 -18.06 -27.56 -17.57
CA GLY A 14 -18.52 -28.82 -18.10
C GLY A 14 -17.79 -30.08 -17.61
N ARG A 15 -16.75 -29.95 -16.81
CA ARG A 15 -15.99 -31.06 -16.20
C ARG A 15 -16.39 -31.25 -14.74
N ILE A 16 -16.68 -32.50 -14.38
CA ILE A 16 -17.12 -32.85 -13.04
C ILE A 16 -15.92 -33.12 -12.12
N PHE A 17 -15.97 -32.48 -10.96
CA PHE A 17 -15.02 -32.67 -9.86
C PHE A 17 -15.77 -33.06 -8.59
N GLU A 18 -15.18 -33.97 -7.83
CA GLU A 18 -15.71 -34.39 -6.55
C GLU A 18 -14.64 -34.21 -5.47
N THR A 19 -15.07 -33.69 -4.34
CA THR A 19 -14.19 -33.43 -3.18
C THR A 19 -14.99 -33.54 -1.89
N THR A 20 -14.38 -33.19 -0.76
CA THR A 20 -15.03 -33.15 0.55
C THR A 20 -15.13 -31.76 1.08
N ALA A 21 -16.12 -31.47 1.91
CA ALA A 21 -16.22 -30.16 2.60
C ALA A 21 -14.98 -29.89 3.46
N THR A 22 -14.39 -30.92 4.05
CA THR A 22 -13.13 -30.81 4.81
C THR A 22 -11.98 -30.27 3.94
N THR A 23 -11.84 -30.77 2.70
CA THR A 23 -10.82 -30.24 1.76
C THR A 23 -11.09 -28.78 1.41
N LEU A 24 -12.34 -28.41 1.18
CA LEU A 24 -12.71 -27.04 0.84
C LEU A 24 -12.54 -26.06 2.01
N ALA A 25 -12.72 -26.54 3.25
CA ALA A 25 -12.51 -25.74 4.45
C ALA A 25 -11.06 -25.22 4.59
N ILE A 26 -10.08 -25.92 3.98
CA ILE A 26 -8.67 -25.47 3.94
C ILE A 26 -8.52 -24.14 3.20
N ALA A 27 -9.41 -23.85 2.24
CA ALA A 27 -9.40 -22.59 1.50
C ALA A 27 -9.68 -21.35 2.36
N GLY A 28 -10.23 -21.51 3.58
CA GLY A 28 -10.56 -20.42 4.48
C GLY A 28 -11.87 -19.71 4.14
N ARG A 29 -12.33 -18.86 5.08
CA ARG A 29 -13.62 -18.15 4.96
C ARG A 29 -13.63 -17.09 3.85
N ASP A 30 -12.49 -16.51 3.54
CA ASP A 30 -12.36 -15.44 2.53
C ASP A 30 -12.30 -16.00 1.08
N SER A 31 -12.43 -17.29 0.93
CA SER A 31 -12.50 -17.96 -0.37
C SER A 31 -13.92 -18.08 -0.90
N LEU A 32 -14.06 -18.29 -2.23
CA LEU A 32 -15.35 -18.63 -2.84
C LEU A 32 -16.01 -19.83 -2.14
N PHE A 33 -15.22 -20.83 -1.74
CA PHE A 33 -15.72 -22.03 -1.07
C PHE A 33 -16.18 -21.72 0.36
N GLY A 34 -15.45 -20.85 1.10
CA GLY A 34 -15.88 -20.39 2.41
C GLY A 34 -17.22 -19.66 2.34
N ALA A 35 -17.38 -18.78 1.36
CA ALA A 35 -18.62 -18.07 1.13
C ALA A 35 -19.78 -19.03 0.74
N MET A 36 -19.55 -20.03 -0.11
CA MET A 36 -20.56 -20.99 -0.55
C MET A 36 -21.13 -21.86 0.59
N PHE A 37 -20.40 -22.04 1.67
CA PHE A 37 -20.81 -22.84 2.83
C PHE A 37 -21.14 -22.01 4.07
N ASP A 38 -21.16 -20.69 3.95
CA ASP A 38 -21.65 -19.79 5.02
C ASP A 38 -23.17 -19.92 5.15
N GLU A 39 -23.67 -19.99 6.39
CA GLU A 39 -25.10 -20.12 6.70
C GLU A 39 -25.96 -18.95 6.16
N ASN A 40 -25.35 -17.81 5.85
CA ASN A 40 -26.00 -16.63 5.30
C ASN A 40 -26.02 -16.55 3.76
N TRP A 41 -25.56 -17.59 3.08
CA TRP A 41 -25.55 -17.61 1.62
C TRP A 41 -26.93 -17.95 1.04
N ASP A 42 -27.62 -16.95 0.54
CA ASP A 42 -28.98 -17.06 -0.04
C ASP A 42 -29.07 -17.85 -1.37
N LEU A 43 -27.96 -18.18 -1.99
CA LEU A 43 -27.89 -19.02 -3.20
C LEU A 43 -27.85 -20.50 -2.84
N GLN A 44 -28.74 -20.96 -2.00
CA GLN A 44 -28.93 -22.40 -1.82
C GLN A 44 -29.32 -23.02 -3.18
N PRO A 45 -28.59 -24.03 -3.67
CA PRO A 45 -29.00 -24.71 -4.88
C PRO A 45 -30.42 -25.24 -4.66
N ASN A 46 -31.29 -25.07 -5.65
CA ASN A 46 -32.60 -25.69 -5.65
C ASN A 46 -32.45 -27.13 -5.15
N VAL A 47 -33.22 -27.49 -4.15
CA VAL A 47 -33.16 -28.73 -3.33
C VAL A 47 -33.02 -30.07 -4.14
N THR A 48 -32.94 -30.00 -5.46
CA THR A 48 -32.86 -31.14 -6.38
C THR A 48 -31.48 -31.37 -7.03
N SER A 49 -30.51 -30.42 -6.96
CA SER A 49 -29.19 -30.67 -7.55
C SER A 49 -28.09 -30.53 -6.50
N THR A 50 -27.40 -31.64 -6.24
CA THR A 50 -26.19 -31.70 -5.39
C THR A 50 -24.92 -31.22 -6.12
N GLU A 51 -25.07 -30.54 -7.27
CA GLU A 51 -23.99 -30.15 -8.16
C GLU A 51 -23.96 -28.63 -8.28
N HIS A 52 -22.78 -28.04 -8.02
CA HIS A 52 -22.52 -26.61 -8.18
C HIS A 52 -21.84 -26.35 -9.53
N PHE A 53 -22.48 -25.56 -10.40
CA PHE A 53 -21.89 -25.17 -11.68
C PHE A 53 -21.05 -23.90 -11.52
N ILE A 54 -19.83 -23.93 -12.07
CA ILE A 54 -18.90 -22.81 -12.08
C ILE A 54 -18.37 -22.66 -13.52
N ASP A 55 -18.66 -21.52 -14.15
CA ASP A 55 -18.22 -21.25 -15.52
C ASP A 55 -16.78 -20.70 -15.53
N ARG A 56 -15.83 -21.60 -15.31
CA ARG A 56 -14.39 -21.29 -15.24
C ARG A 56 -13.55 -22.42 -15.86
N ASN A 57 -12.23 -22.19 -15.92
CA ASN A 57 -11.30 -23.14 -16.51
C ASN A 57 -11.13 -24.40 -15.66
N PRO A 58 -11.53 -25.60 -16.17
CA PRO A 58 -11.47 -26.84 -15.40
C PRO A 58 -10.05 -27.35 -15.13
N ASP A 59 -9.08 -27.04 -16.01
CA ASP A 59 -7.70 -27.50 -15.82
C ASP A 59 -7.02 -26.72 -14.70
N CYS A 60 -7.24 -25.43 -14.63
CA CYS A 60 -6.78 -24.61 -13.51
C CYS A 60 -7.45 -25.02 -12.20
N PHE A 61 -8.76 -25.29 -12.23
CA PHE A 61 -9.48 -25.77 -11.06
C PHE A 61 -8.92 -27.09 -10.54
N ALA A 62 -8.54 -28.03 -11.42
CA ALA A 62 -7.90 -29.28 -11.02
C ALA A 62 -6.62 -29.02 -10.22
N VAL A 63 -5.75 -28.12 -10.69
CA VAL A 63 -4.51 -27.76 -9.99
C VAL A 63 -4.79 -27.13 -8.62
N LEU A 64 -5.77 -26.21 -8.54
CA LEU A 64 -6.15 -25.57 -7.28
C LEU A 64 -6.78 -26.56 -6.29
N LEU A 65 -7.57 -27.50 -6.78
CA LEU A 65 -8.15 -28.53 -5.94
C LEU A 65 -7.09 -29.51 -5.41
N ASP A 66 -6.10 -29.86 -6.23
CA ASP A 66 -4.99 -30.71 -5.81
C ASP A 66 -4.09 -29.98 -4.80
N LEU A 67 -3.87 -28.66 -4.97
CA LEU A 67 -3.20 -27.83 -3.96
C LEU A 67 -3.93 -27.89 -2.60
N LEU A 68 -5.26 -27.76 -2.58
CA LEU A 68 -6.03 -27.89 -1.33
C LEU A 68 -5.95 -29.29 -0.72
N ARG A 69 -5.82 -30.35 -1.54
CA ARG A 69 -5.71 -31.74 -1.07
C ARG A 69 -4.36 -32.09 -0.48
N THR A 70 -3.30 -31.58 -1.10
CA THR A 70 -1.92 -32.02 -0.83
C THR A 70 -1.08 -30.97 -0.11
N GLY A 71 -1.45 -29.68 -0.21
CA GLY A 71 -0.61 -28.56 0.20
C GLY A 71 0.53 -28.24 -0.76
N GLU A 72 0.68 -29.03 -1.85
CA GLU A 72 1.75 -28.88 -2.83
C GLU A 72 1.23 -28.30 -4.14
N LEU A 73 1.95 -27.37 -4.74
CA LEU A 73 1.60 -26.76 -6.01
C LEU A 73 2.41 -27.40 -7.15
N TYR A 74 1.72 -28.15 -8.00
CA TYR A 74 2.27 -28.64 -9.26
C TYR A 74 1.52 -28.00 -10.43
N ILE A 75 2.24 -27.20 -11.24
CA ILE A 75 1.67 -26.53 -12.41
C ILE A 75 2.10 -27.32 -13.67
N PRO A 76 1.16 -27.99 -14.37
CA PRO A 76 1.47 -28.64 -15.64
C PRO A 76 1.95 -27.64 -16.69
N SER A 77 2.85 -28.07 -17.58
CA SER A 77 3.48 -27.21 -18.60
C SER A 77 2.50 -26.62 -19.63
N ASN A 78 1.32 -27.22 -19.77
CA ASN A 78 0.24 -26.74 -20.65
C ASN A 78 -0.63 -25.65 -20.02
N ILE A 79 -0.46 -25.34 -18.73
CA ILE A 79 -1.20 -24.28 -18.05
C ILE A 79 -0.27 -23.07 -17.88
N PRO A 80 -0.57 -21.92 -18.53
CA PRO A 80 0.18 -20.68 -18.28
C PRO A 80 0.03 -20.26 -16.81
N GLU A 81 1.13 -19.97 -16.14
CA GLU A 81 1.14 -19.57 -14.73
C GLU A 81 0.23 -18.35 -14.48
N LYS A 82 0.21 -17.41 -15.41
CA LYS A 82 -0.67 -16.24 -15.36
C LYS A 82 -2.15 -16.62 -15.32
N LEU A 83 -2.55 -17.61 -16.13
CA LEU A 83 -3.94 -18.08 -16.14
C LEU A 83 -4.30 -18.71 -14.79
N LEU A 84 -3.41 -19.56 -14.24
CA LEU A 84 -3.63 -20.19 -12.94
C LEU A 84 -3.78 -19.13 -11.82
N TYR A 85 -2.96 -18.08 -11.82
CA TYR A 85 -3.06 -17.03 -10.80
C TYR A 85 -4.37 -16.23 -10.91
N ARG A 86 -4.87 -15.97 -12.12
CA ARG A 86 -6.17 -15.31 -12.31
C ARG A 86 -7.32 -16.20 -11.82
N GLU A 87 -7.25 -17.50 -12.08
CA GLU A 87 -8.23 -18.45 -11.55
C GLU A 87 -8.12 -18.54 -10.02
N ALA A 88 -6.91 -18.62 -9.47
CA ALA A 88 -6.68 -18.62 -8.02
C ALA A 88 -7.26 -17.37 -7.35
N LEU A 89 -7.09 -16.19 -7.96
CA LEU A 89 -7.70 -14.95 -7.47
C LEU A 89 -9.23 -15.03 -7.43
N PHE A 90 -9.85 -15.56 -8.52
CA PHE A 90 -11.31 -15.77 -8.57
C PHE A 90 -11.83 -16.66 -7.45
N TYR A 91 -11.10 -17.75 -7.14
CA TYR A 91 -11.48 -18.67 -6.06
C TYR A 91 -11.10 -18.18 -4.66
N GLY A 92 -10.41 -17.06 -4.53
CA GLY A 92 -9.86 -16.57 -3.24
C GLY A 92 -8.68 -17.43 -2.74
N LEU A 93 -7.97 -18.13 -3.65
CA LEU A 93 -6.86 -19.04 -3.34
C LEU A 93 -5.49 -18.49 -3.72
N LEU A 94 -5.40 -17.21 -4.09
CA LEU A 94 -4.15 -16.63 -4.57
C LEU A 94 -3.02 -16.72 -3.54
N ASP A 95 -3.33 -16.49 -2.26
CA ASP A 95 -2.34 -16.57 -1.18
C ASP A 95 -1.90 -18.02 -0.91
N HIS A 96 -2.78 -19.00 -1.10
CA HIS A 96 -2.41 -20.41 -1.03
C HIS A 96 -1.44 -20.80 -2.15
N VAL A 97 -1.70 -20.34 -3.38
CA VAL A 97 -0.81 -20.56 -4.53
C VAL A 97 0.54 -19.89 -4.30
N ARG A 98 0.56 -18.65 -3.81
CA ARG A 98 1.78 -17.92 -3.49
C ARG A 98 2.59 -18.60 -2.38
N ALA A 99 1.94 -18.99 -1.29
CA ALA A 99 2.58 -19.68 -0.18
C ALA A 99 3.16 -21.03 -0.61
N ALA A 100 2.45 -21.80 -1.43
CA ALA A 100 2.93 -23.07 -1.96
C ALA A 100 4.08 -22.90 -2.96
N ARG A 101 4.11 -21.80 -3.73
CA ARG A 101 5.17 -21.50 -4.72
C ARG A 101 6.45 -21.00 -4.08
N TRP A 102 6.36 -20.11 -3.11
CA TRP A 102 7.50 -19.38 -2.55
C TRP A 102 7.73 -19.65 -1.07
N GLY A 103 6.88 -20.43 -0.42
CA GLY A 103 6.89 -20.64 1.02
C GLY A 103 6.23 -19.48 1.79
N PRO A 104 6.15 -19.59 3.12
CA PRO A 104 5.67 -18.50 3.97
C PRO A 104 6.62 -17.32 3.86
N PHE A 105 6.08 -16.11 4.00
CA PHE A 105 6.90 -14.89 3.98
C PHE A 105 7.94 -14.94 5.08
N ASP A 106 9.20 -14.97 4.69
CA ASP A 106 10.36 -14.88 5.59
C ASP A 106 11.14 -13.60 5.24
N GLY A 107 11.04 -12.59 6.09
CA GLY A 107 11.74 -11.31 5.90
C GLY A 107 13.27 -11.43 5.88
N ASN A 108 13.82 -12.58 6.32
CA ASN A 108 15.26 -12.88 6.26
C ASN A 108 15.70 -13.53 4.93
N ARG A 109 14.73 -13.99 4.14
CA ARG A 109 14.94 -14.68 2.85
C ARG A 109 14.15 -14.00 1.74
N LEU A 110 14.60 -12.83 1.34
CA LEU A 110 14.02 -12.13 0.20
C LEU A 110 14.53 -12.76 -1.10
N HIS A 111 13.63 -13.20 -1.94
CA HIS A 111 13.91 -13.69 -3.28
C HIS A 111 13.34 -12.74 -4.32
N LEU A 112 14.14 -12.41 -5.34
CA LEU A 112 13.64 -11.67 -6.49
C LEU A 112 12.70 -12.58 -7.29
N ALA A 113 11.39 -12.37 -7.16
CA ALA A 113 10.39 -13.14 -7.87
C ALA A 113 10.25 -12.68 -9.33
N ARG A 114 10.29 -11.39 -9.56
CA ARG A 114 10.14 -10.80 -10.89
C ARG A 114 10.83 -9.43 -10.98
N SER A 115 11.33 -9.11 -12.17
CA SER A 115 11.86 -7.79 -12.51
C SER A 115 11.26 -7.34 -13.84
N ILE A 116 10.81 -6.09 -13.89
CA ILE A 116 10.34 -5.46 -15.12
C ILE A 116 11.15 -4.20 -15.39
N MET A 117 11.42 -3.94 -16.68
CA MET A 117 12.06 -2.70 -17.09
C MET A 117 11.00 -1.59 -17.13
N GLY A 118 11.16 -0.58 -16.30
CA GLY A 118 10.34 0.62 -16.37
C GLY A 118 10.58 1.40 -17.66
N ARG A 119 9.54 2.04 -18.18
CA ARG A 119 9.61 2.87 -19.39
C ARG A 119 9.85 4.35 -19.12
N ALA A 120 9.75 4.74 -17.84
CA ALA A 120 9.86 6.14 -17.47
C ALA A 120 11.32 6.60 -17.49
N PRO A 121 11.59 7.78 -18.05
CA PRO A 121 12.90 8.40 -17.99
C PRO A 121 13.13 9.01 -16.60
N GLY A 122 14.29 8.73 -16.01
CA GLY A 122 14.72 9.34 -14.76
C GLY A 122 14.31 8.59 -13.49
N ASP A 123 14.58 9.22 -12.35
CA ASP A 123 14.39 8.64 -11.03
C ASP A 123 12.89 8.62 -10.63
N GLY A 124 12.47 7.53 -9.99
CA GLY A 124 11.15 7.43 -9.40
C GLY A 124 11.02 8.38 -8.20
N THR A 125 9.86 9.04 -8.08
CA THR A 125 9.56 9.95 -6.95
C THR A 125 8.73 9.29 -5.86
N ALA A 126 7.89 8.33 -6.23
CA ALA A 126 7.10 7.55 -5.29
C ALA A 126 6.83 6.14 -5.85
N ILE A 127 6.74 5.17 -4.96
CA ILE A 127 6.24 3.83 -5.23
C ILE A 127 5.26 3.42 -4.13
N ARG A 128 4.11 2.87 -4.50
CA ARG A 128 3.09 2.42 -3.55
C ARG A 128 2.49 1.09 -3.98
N ALA A 129 2.46 0.14 -3.04
CA ALA A 129 1.76 -1.11 -3.25
C ALA A 129 0.24 -0.88 -3.25
N GLY A 130 -0.47 -1.53 -4.16
CA GLY A 130 -1.92 -1.55 -4.22
C GLY A 130 -2.52 -2.64 -3.33
N PRO A 131 -3.80 -2.51 -2.97
CA PRO A 131 -4.48 -3.47 -2.09
C PRO A 131 -4.54 -4.88 -2.69
N ASP A 132 -4.64 -5.00 -4.01
CA ASP A 132 -4.71 -6.28 -4.72
C ASP A 132 -3.33 -6.84 -5.11
N GLY A 133 -2.26 -6.29 -4.52
CA GLY A 133 -0.88 -6.73 -4.80
C GLY A 133 -0.26 -6.10 -6.04
N GLY A 134 -0.94 -5.18 -6.72
CA GLY A 134 -0.37 -4.32 -7.74
C GLY A 134 0.48 -3.21 -7.14
N CYS A 135 0.96 -2.29 -7.98
CA CYS A 135 1.69 -1.12 -7.51
C CYS A 135 1.54 0.07 -8.47
N CYS A 136 1.82 1.26 -7.96
CA CYS A 136 2.03 2.42 -8.82
C CYS A 136 3.42 3.02 -8.58
N VAL A 137 4.02 3.54 -9.66
CA VAL A 137 5.34 4.15 -9.66
C VAL A 137 5.26 5.51 -10.34
N ALA A 138 5.64 6.55 -9.61
CA ALA A 138 5.61 7.92 -10.09
C ALA A 138 6.99 8.38 -10.60
N HIS A 139 7.00 9.06 -11.75
CA HIS A 139 8.16 9.65 -12.38
C HIS A 139 7.81 11.00 -13.01
N GLY A 140 8.42 12.08 -12.56
CA GLY A 140 8.10 13.40 -13.08
C GLY A 140 6.61 13.68 -13.02
N SER A 141 5.95 13.91 -14.17
CA SER A 141 4.52 14.16 -14.30
C SER A 141 3.67 12.92 -14.60
N MET A 142 4.26 11.73 -14.56
CA MET A 142 3.58 10.49 -14.92
C MET A 142 3.54 9.50 -13.77
N VAL A 143 2.46 8.72 -13.69
CA VAL A 143 2.33 7.58 -12.79
C VAL A 143 2.02 6.35 -13.59
N HIS A 144 2.92 5.35 -13.50
CA HIS A 144 2.74 4.05 -14.10
C HIS A 144 2.05 3.14 -13.09
N VAL A 145 0.98 2.50 -13.52
CA VAL A 145 0.16 1.60 -12.69
C VAL A 145 0.38 0.18 -13.19
N TYR A 146 0.66 -0.72 -12.28
CA TYR A 146 0.86 -2.14 -12.56
C TYR A 146 -0.11 -2.96 -11.74
N ASP A 147 -0.69 -3.97 -12.36
CA ASP A 147 -1.50 -4.96 -11.64
C ASP A 147 -0.62 -5.92 -10.81
N TRP A 148 -1.26 -6.83 -10.08
CA TRP A 148 -0.55 -7.83 -9.26
C TRP A 148 0.33 -8.81 -10.08
N MET A 149 0.11 -8.91 -11.40
CA MET A 149 0.96 -9.65 -12.35
C MET A 149 2.11 -8.80 -12.90
N LEU A 150 2.22 -7.53 -12.47
CA LEU A 150 3.12 -6.51 -12.99
C LEU A 150 2.87 -6.22 -14.48
N GLU A 151 1.61 -6.31 -14.93
CA GLU A 151 1.21 -5.78 -16.23
C GLU A 151 0.86 -4.30 -16.10
N GLU A 152 1.36 -3.52 -17.06
CA GLU A 152 1.18 -2.09 -17.07
C GLU A 152 -0.22 -1.73 -17.60
N HIS A 153 -0.94 -0.93 -16.82
CA HIS A 153 -2.14 -0.21 -17.26
C HIS A 153 -1.77 1.07 -18.01
N PRO A 154 -2.73 1.74 -18.69
CA PRO A 154 -2.46 3.05 -19.26
C PRO A 154 -1.90 4.01 -18.21
N PRO A 155 -0.75 4.67 -18.48
CA PRO A 155 -0.14 5.56 -17.51
C PRO A 155 -1.00 6.80 -17.26
N ILE A 156 -1.02 7.27 -16.03
CA ILE A 156 -1.70 8.49 -15.65
C ILE A 156 -0.75 9.66 -15.94
N SER A 157 -1.12 10.51 -16.87
CA SER A 157 -0.37 11.74 -17.21
C SER A 157 -1.01 12.94 -16.54
N LEU A 158 -0.21 13.73 -15.86
CA LEU A 158 -0.66 14.89 -15.10
C LEU A 158 -0.20 16.20 -15.77
N ASP A 159 -1.04 17.22 -15.63
CA ASP A 159 -0.69 18.59 -16.05
C ASP A 159 0.33 19.25 -15.11
N TYR A 160 0.74 18.60 -14.02
CA TYR A 160 1.69 19.08 -13.03
C TYR A 160 3.12 18.73 -13.40
N GLN A 161 4.08 19.50 -12.88
CA GLN A 161 5.50 19.32 -13.20
C GLN A 161 6.08 18.03 -12.60
N ARG A 162 5.63 17.68 -11.40
CA ARG A 162 6.19 16.56 -10.65
C ARG A 162 5.16 15.98 -9.68
N VAL A 163 5.04 14.67 -9.69
CA VAL A 163 4.34 13.90 -8.66
C VAL A 163 5.21 13.85 -7.40
N ASN A 164 4.61 14.14 -6.24
CA ASN A 164 5.28 14.05 -4.95
C ASN A 164 4.97 12.75 -4.23
N ASP A 165 3.73 12.30 -4.28
CA ASP A 165 3.29 11.04 -3.69
C ASP A 165 2.05 10.49 -4.40
N ALA A 166 1.78 9.20 -4.18
CA ALA A 166 0.58 8.52 -4.65
C ALA A 166 0.10 7.56 -3.56
N ILE A 167 -1.20 7.34 -3.44
CA ILE A 167 -1.76 6.38 -2.49
C ILE A 167 -3.02 5.74 -3.05
N TRP A 168 -3.15 4.42 -2.87
CA TRP A 168 -4.35 3.68 -3.22
C TRP A 168 -5.42 3.89 -2.14
N ILE A 169 -6.63 4.22 -2.56
CA ILE A 169 -7.81 4.23 -1.69
C ILE A 169 -8.51 2.88 -1.74
N ASP A 170 -8.62 2.34 -2.94
CA ASP A 170 -9.17 1.02 -3.25
C ASP A 170 -8.46 0.45 -4.50
N SER A 171 -8.89 -0.72 -4.97
CA SER A 171 -8.29 -1.40 -6.14
C SER A 171 -8.40 -0.63 -7.47
N GLU A 172 -9.32 0.32 -7.55
CA GLU A 172 -9.63 1.08 -8.77
C GLU A 172 -9.29 2.56 -8.68
N SER A 173 -8.89 3.04 -7.50
CA SER A 173 -8.76 4.47 -7.21
C SER A 173 -7.43 4.82 -6.58
N VAL A 174 -6.69 5.73 -7.21
CA VAL A 174 -5.40 6.25 -6.74
C VAL A 174 -5.51 7.75 -6.53
N VAL A 175 -5.13 8.23 -5.34
CA VAL A 175 -4.91 9.67 -5.11
C VAL A 175 -3.45 9.99 -5.41
N ILE A 176 -3.25 11.04 -6.18
CA ILE A 176 -1.93 11.52 -6.58
C ILE A 176 -1.78 12.96 -6.12
N SER A 177 -0.69 13.26 -5.43
CA SER A 177 -0.28 14.61 -5.06
C SER A 177 0.89 15.07 -5.92
N ALA A 178 0.88 16.34 -6.30
CA ALA A 178 1.86 16.90 -7.20
C ALA A 178 2.20 18.35 -6.87
N CYS A 179 3.33 18.84 -7.37
CA CYS A 179 3.66 20.24 -7.35
C CYS A 179 2.62 21.02 -8.18
N GLU A 180 2.14 22.10 -7.60
CA GLU A 180 1.23 22.99 -8.30
C GLU A 180 1.86 23.56 -9.57
N ARG A 181 1.06 23.73 -10.62
CA ARG A 181 1.46 24.43 -11.82
C ARG A 181 1.34 25.94 -11.61
N LEU A 182 2.43 26.65 -11.79
CA LEU A 182 2.46 28.12 -11.68
C LEU A 182 1.36 28.76 -12.54
N GLY A 183 0.55 29.61 -11.92
CA GLY A 183 -0.50 30.39 -12.60
C GLY A 183 -1.88 29.75 -12.66
N ARG A 184 -2.10 28.59 -12.03
CA ARG A 184 -3.42 27.99 -11.85
C ARG A 184 -3.79 27.96 -10.38
N ASP A 185 -5.05 28.26 -10.07
CA ASP A 185 -5.60 28.27 -8.70
C ASP A 185 -6.21 26.90 -8.31
N ASP A 186 -5.89 25.86 -9.06
CA ASP A 186 -6.35 24.51 -8.77
C ASP A 186 -5.35 23.73 -7.91
N GLY A 187 -5.86 22.93 -6.97
CA GLY A 187 -5.06 22.12 -6.07
C GLY A 187 -4.16 21.12 -6.77
N GLY A 188 -3.02 20.80 -6.14
CA GLY A 188 -2.05 19.84 -6.62
C GLY A 188 -2.37 18.39 -6.24
N MET A 189 -3.64 18.02 -6.01
CA MET A 189 -4.03 16.67 -5.63
C MET A 189 -5.31 16.25 -6.34
N GLY A 190 -5.33 15.01 -6.86
CA GLY A 190 -6.48 14.47 -7.57
C GLY A 190 -6.70 12.99 -7.32
N LEU A 191 -7.93 12.56 -7.46
CA LEU A 191 -8.35 11.16 -7.47
C LEU A 191 -8.46 10.68 -8.92
N PHE A 192 -7.77 9.61 -9.23
CA PHE A 192 -7.71 9.04 -10.58
C PHE A 192 -8.19 7.60 -10.60
N SER A 193 -8.75 7.18 -11.74
CA SER A 193 -9.00 5.78 -12.04
C SER A 193 -7.67 5.08 -12.34
N ALA A 194 -7.38 3.98 -11.63
CA ALA A 194 -6.18 3.21 -11.85
C ALA A 194 -6.16 2.48 -13.20
N SER A 195 -7.33 2.05 -13.69
CA SER A 195 -7.47 1.31 -14.94
C SER A 195 -7.51 2.20 -16.19
N THR A 196 -8.14 3.38 -16.11
CA THR A 196 -8.30 4.28 -17.27
C THR A 196 -7.36 5.48 -17.26
N GLY A 197 -6.78 5.82 -16.11
CA GLY A 197 -5.98 7.03 -15.94
C GLY A 197 -6.78 8.33 -15.87
N GLU A 198 -8.11 8.27 -15.85
CA GLU A 198 -8.96 9.45 -15.86
C GLU A 198 -9.06 10.14 -14.50
N LEU A 199 -8.99 11.46 -14.49
CA LEU A 199 -9.25 12.27 -13.30
C LEU A 199 -10.73 12.24 -12.95
N ARG A 200 -11.05 11.68 -11.76
CA ARG A 200 -12.42 11.64 -11.23
C ARG A 200 -12.75 12.87 -10.40
N TYR A 201 -11.81 13.35 -9.61
CA TYR A 201 -12.03 14.46 -8.68
C TYR A 201 -10.74 15.21 -8.36
N LYS A 202 -10.82 16.55 -8.17
CA LYS A 202 -9.74 17.39 -7.65
C LYS A 202 -10.02 17.78 -6.20
N PHE A 203 -9.02 17.63 -5.33
CA PHE A 203 -9.10 18.06 -3.95
C PHE A 203 -8.64 19.52 -3.84
N HIS A 204 -9.42 20.32 -3.14
CA HIS A 204 -9.14 21.74 -2.96
C HIS A 204 -8.82 22.07 -1.51
N VAL A 205 -7.86 22.95 -1.29
CA VAL A 205 -7.66 23.60 0.02
C VAL A 205 -8.53 24.84 0.06
N THR A 206 -9.42 24.90 1.04
CA THR A 206 -10.32 26.02 1.25
C THR A 206 -9.98 26.72 2.56
N HIS A 207 -9.75 28.01 2.50
CA HIS A 207 -9.52 28.87 3.66
C HIS A 207 -10.34 30.16 3.47
N ASP A 208 -11.06 30.59 4.49
CA ASP A 208 -11.98 31.76 4.44
C ASP A 208 -12.95 31.73 3.24
N ASN A 209 -13.52 30.54 2.95
CA ASN A 209 -14.41 30.29 1.82
C ASN A 209 -13.78 30.56 0.43
N GLN A 210 -12.47 30.63 0.34
CA GLN A 210 -11.73 30.78 -0.91
C GLN A 210 -10.91 29.52 -1.18
N VAL A 211 -10.93 29.05 -2.41
CA VAL A 211 -10.01 28.00 -2.87
C VAL A 211 -8.60 28.57 -2.96
N LYS A 212 -7.68 27.94 -2.27
CA LYS A 212 -6.25 28.32 -2.25
C LYS A 212 -5.44 27.38 -3.11
N SER A 213 -4.49 27.95 -3.79
CA SER A 213 -3.47 27.22 -4.54
C SER A 213 -2.45 26.61 -3.58
N TYR A 214 -2.11 25.35 -3.80
CA TYR A 214 -1.18 24.61 -2.94
C TYR A 214 -0.38 23.55 -3.69
N THR A 215 0.76 23.18 -3.15
CA THR A 215 1.50 21.98 -3.51
C THR A 215 1.13 20.86 -2.54
N GLY A 216 0.57 19.77 -3.05
CA GLY A 216 0.35 18.55 -2.28
C GLY A 216 1.66 17.79 -2.11
N GLY A 217 1.97 17.33 -0.89
CA GLY A 217 3.13 16.53 -0.55
C GLY A 217 2.77 15.08 -0.25
N ALA A 218 3.27 14.57 0.87
CA ALA A 218 2.98 13.20 1.33
C ALA A 218 1.50 12.96 1.58
N LEU A 219 1.07 11.73 1.37
CA LEU A 219 -0.32 11.27 1.50
C LEU A 219 -0.45 10.17 2.54
N SER A 220 -1.58 10.14 3.23
CA SER A 220 -2.02 9.02 4.07
C SER A 220 -3.54 8.96 4.11
N PHE A 221 -4.11 7.82 4.47
CA PHE A 221 -5.55 7.69 4.72
C PHE A 221 -5.81 6.78 5.93
N ASN A 222 -7.01 6.87 6.48
CA ASN A 222 -7.44 6.02 7.58
C ASN A 222 -8.68 5.20 7.22
N SER A 223 -9.06 4.28 8.11
CA SER A 223 -10.25 3.43 7.98
C SER A 223 -11.57 4.21 7.96
N ASP A 224 -11.58 5.46 8.45
CA ASP A 224 -12.78 6.31 8.50
C ASP A 224 -12.98 7.14 7.23
N TYR A 225 -12.39 6.71 6.11
CA TYR A 225 -12.46 7.39 4.82
C TYR A 225 -11.93 8.83 4.83
N LYS A 226 -10.91 9.11 5.68
CA LYS A 226 -10.24 10.39 5.73
C LYS A 226 -8.91 10.32 5.02
N LEU A 227 -8.70 11.24 4.08
CA LEU A 227 -7.45 11.44 3.35
C LEU A 227 -6.67 12.58 4.00
N PHE A 228 -5.40 12.35 4.30
CA PHE A 228 -4.47 13.33 4.85
C PHE A 228 -3.42 13.69 3.79
N SER A 229 -3.10 14.97 3.66
CA SER A 229 -2.01 15.43 2.80
C SER A 229 -1.24 16.56 3.44
N SER A 230 0.08 16.54 3.32
CA SER A 230 0.89 17.72 3.59
C SER A 230 0.63 18.76 2.50
N CYS A 231 0.40 20.01 2.90
CA CYS A 231 0.03 21.11 2.02
C CYS A 231 0.94 22.31 2.25
N LYS A 232 1.55 22.78 1.17
CA LYS A 232 2.38 23.98 1.16
C LYS A 232 1.72 25.07 0.32
N GLY A 233 1.25 26.10 0.96
CA GLY A 233 0.67 27.27 0.31
C GLY A 233 1.72 28.24 -0.23
N ARG A 234 1.29 29.19 -1.08
CA ARG A 234 2.16 30.26 -1.60
C ARG A 234 2.47 31.34 -0.57
N SER A 235 1.58 31.55 0.39
CA SER A 235 1.64 32.63 1.39
C SER A 235 2.09 32.14 2.76
N ASN A 236 2.97 31.13 2.84
CA ASN A 236 3.44 30.51 4.09
C ASN A 236 2.34 29.79 4.89
N GLU A 237 1.26 29.42 4.24
CA GLU A 237 0.24 28.52 4.80
C GLU A 237 0.74 27.09 4.68
N TYR A 238 1.20 26.54 5.79
CA TYR A 238 1.72 25.17 5.85
C TYR A 238 0.86 24.35 6.79
N GLY A 239 0.71 23.08 6.49
CA GLY A 239 0.01 22.19 7.40
C GLY A 239 -0.41 20.86 6.78
N ILE A 240 -1.26 20.16 7.50
CA ILE A 240 -1.86 18.91 7.07
C ILE A 240 -3.34 19.14 6.82
N GLY A 241 -3.76 19.03 5.57
CA GLY A 241 -5.17 19.05 5.19
C GLY A 241 -5.80 17.66 5.37
N VAL A 242 -7.11 17.65 5.66
CA VAL A 242 -7.92 16.43 5.81
C VAL A 242 -9.16 16.54 4.95
N TRP A 243 -9.40 15.54 4.12
CA TRP A 243 -10.56 15.46 3.24
C TRP A 243 -11.33 14.16 3.50
N ASP A 244 -12.64 14.26 3.32
CA ASP A 244 -13.50 13.10 3.19
C ASP A 244 -13.29 12.46 1.82
N GLN A 245 -12.96 11.17 1.77
CA GLN A 245 -12.67 10.47 0.51
C GLN A 245 -13.90 10.35 -0.40
N VAL A 246 -15.10 10.22 0.21
CA VAL A 246 -16.34 9.96 -0.53
C VAL A 246 -16.85 11.23 -1.19
N THR A 247 -16.84 12.33 -0.44
CA THR A 247 -17.35 13.63 -0.92
C THR A 247 -16.28 14.51 -1.54
N GLY A 248 -15.00 14.20 -1.31
CA GLY A 248 -13.86 15.02 -1.71
C GLY A 248 -13.76 16.37 -0.97
N LYS A 249 -14.61 16.63 -0.01
CA LYS A 249 -14.65 17.90 0.71
C LYS A 249 -13.58 17.95 1.80
N GLN A 250 -12.92 19.10 1.91
CA GLN A 250 -12.07 19.37 3.06
C GLN A 250 -12.91 19.41 4.33
N ILE A 251 -12.53 18.60 5.32
CA ILE A 251 -13.21 18.53 6.64
C ILE A 251 -12.39 19.20 7.73
N ASP A 252 -11.07 19.24 7.59
CA ASP A 252 -10.19 19.79 8.61
C ASP A 252 -8.87 20.27 8.03
N PHE A 253 -8.15 21.08 8.82
CA PHE A 253 -6.81 21.50 8.51
C PHE A 253 -6.01 21.70 9.81
N PHE A 254 -4.84 21.07 9.90
CA PHE A 254 -3.92 21.25 11.00
C PHE A 254 -2.81 22.21 10.56
N TYR A 255 -2.83 23.42 11.07
CA TYR A 255 -1.83 24.43 10.75
C TYR A 255 -0.50 24.16 11.45
N GLU A 256 0.58 24.49 10.77
CA GLU A 256 1.92 24.28 11.26
C GLU A 256 2.22 25.21 12.46
N PRO A 257 2.63 24.67 13.61
CA PRO A 257 3.17 25.48 14.70
C PRO A 257 4.51 26.12 14.30
N LEU A 258 4.85 27.27 14.90
CA LEU A 258 6.11 27.96 14.64
C LEU A 258 7.32 27.03 14.87
N GLY A 259 8.20 26.96 13.88
CA GLY A 259 9.43 26.15 13.95
C GLY A 259 9.30 24.72 13.46
N TRP A 260 8.14 24.33 12.91
CA TRP A 260 7.88 23.01 12.32
C TRP A 260 7.80 23.08 10.80
N SER A 261 7.79 21.94 10.13
CA SER A 261 7.74 21.82 8.67
C SER A 261 6.71 20.80 8.21
N LEU A 262 5.49 20.90 8.72
CA LEU A 262 4.40 19.95 8.40
C LEU A 262 4.00 20.00 6.92
N GLY A 263 3.97 21.20 6.33
CA GLY A 263 3.61 21.38 4.93
C GLY A 263 4.63 20.83 3.93
N ASP A 264 5.86 20.61 4.38
CA ASP A 264 6.95 20.01 3.60
C ASP A 264 7.17 18.53 3.93
N ALA A 265 6.23 17.87 4.60
CA ALA A 265 6.40 16.47 4.97
C ALA A 265 6.62 15.58 3.74
N ASP A 266 7.61 14.70 3.88
CA ASP A 266 7.94 13.68 2.89
C ASP A 266 7.16 12.39 3.11
N LYS A 267 6.70 12.16 4.35
CA LYS A 267 5.94 10.96 4.73
C LYS A 267 4.85 11.27 5.72
N LEU A 268 3.69 10.68 5.45
CA LEU A 268 2.57 10.59 6.37
C LEU A 268 2.22 9.12 6.57
N GLN A 269 1.87 8.75 7.81
CA GLN A 269 1.37 7.41 8.12
C GLN A 269 0.32 7.51 9.22
N TRP A 270 -0.88 7.01 8.93
CA TRP A 270 -1.91 6.89 9.96
C TRP A 270 -1.63 5.70 10.86
N LEU A 271 -1.72 5.89 12.17
CA LEU A 271 -1.54 4.88 13.20
C LEU A 271 -2.90 4.51 13.78
N HIS A 272 -3.36 3.30 13.48
CA HIS A 272 -4.70 2.84 13.86
C HIS A 272 -4.82 2.61 15.37
N GLY A 273 -3.78 2.11 16.01
CA GLY A 273 -3.79 1.80 17.45
C GLY A 273 -3.90 3.03 18.35
N THR A 274 -3.33 4.16 17.91
CA THR A 274 -3.29 5.40 18.69
C THR A 274 -4.20 6.51 18.13
N ASN A 275 -4.73 6.35 16.92
CA ASN A 275 -5.44 7.39 16.16
C ASN A 275 -4.61 8.66 15.95
N CYS A 276 -3.30 8.49 15.77
CA CYS A 276 -2.37 9.57 15.50
C CYS A 276 -1.85 9.50 14.06
N LEU A 277 -1.44 10.63 13.54
CA LEU A 277 -0.75 10.73 12.26
C LEU A 277 0.75 10.93 12.50
N LEU A 278 1.59 9.99 12.02
CA LEU A 278 3.02 10.23 11.88
C LEU A 278 3.23 11.21 10.73
N VAL A 279 4.01 12.26 11.00
CA VAL A 279 4.47 13.24 10.01
C VAL A 279 5.97 13.29 10.04
N ALA A 280 6.63 13.06 8.91
CA ALA A 280 8.08 13.11 8.81
C ALA A 280 8.53 14.02 7.68
N THR A 281 9.39 14.99 8.01
CA THR A 281 10.13 15.84 7.07
C THR A 281 11.58 15.40 7.11
N LEU A 282 12.12 14.98 5.97
CA LEU A 282 13.30 14.15 5.88
C LEU A 282 14.39 14.80 5.02
N PHE A 283 15.63 14.35 5.20
CA PHE A 283 16.73 14.69 4.31
C PHE A 283 16.56 13.96 2.94
N PRO A 284 16.88 14.55 1.79
CA PRO A 284 17.56 15.83 1.55
C PRO A 284 16.63 17.04 1.35
N ARG A 285 15.32 16.91 1.55
CA ARG A 285 14.35 17.98 1.31
C ARG A 285 14.55 19.15 2.28
N LYS A 286 14.90 18.84 3.51
CA LYS A 286 15.25 19.82 4.56
C LYS A 286 16.62 19.51 5.16
N ASP A 287 17.30 20.56 5.63
CA ASP A 287 18.59 20.41 6.30
C ASP A 287 18.49 19.69 7.64
N ASN A 288 17.36 19.83 8.34
CA ASN A 288 17.05 19.12 9.56
C ASN A 288 15.84 18.20 9.36
N CYS A 289 15.91 17.01 9.95
CA CYS A 289 14.80 16.06 9.94
C CYS A 289 13.91 16.30 11.15
N TYR A 290 12.60 16.20 10.93
CA TYR A 290 11.56 16.31 11.96
C TYR A 290 10.62 15.13 11.82
N ILE A 291 10.37 14.43 12.92
CA ILE A 291 9.37 13.36 12.98
C ILE A 291 8.44 13.69 14.14
N SER A 292 7.15 13.69 13.90
CA SER A 292 6.16 13.99 14.92
C SER A 292 4.93 13.09 14.82
N LEU A 293 4.24 12.92 15.94
CA LEU A 293 2.92 12.30 16.01
C LEU A 293 1.89 13.38 16.37
N LEU A 294 0.88 13.50 15.50
CA LEU A 294 -0.20 14.46 15.65
C LEU A 294 -1.48 13.74 16.06
N ASP A 295 -2.12 14.18 17.15
CA ASP A 295 -3.47 13.81 17.53
C ASP A 295 -4.44 14.84 16.97
N PHE A 296 -5.29 14.43 16.01
CA PHE A 296 -6.26 15.32 15.38
C PHE A 296 -7.50 15.57 16.24
N ARG A 297 -7.76 14.78 17.29
CA ARG A 297 -8.88 15.00 18.20
C ARG A 297 -8.68 16.27 19.01
N ASP A 298 -7.48 16.43 19.57
CA ASP A 298 -7.11 17.54 20.44
C ASP A 298 -6.26 18.61 19.73
N LYS A 299 -5.95 18.42 18.45
CA LYS A 299 -5.05 19.29 17.67
C LYS A 299 -3.69 19.47 18.32
N ASN A 300 -3.18 18.41 18.94
CA ASN A 300 -1.92 18.42 19.67
C ASN A 300 -0.86 17.54 19.00
N MET A 301 0.39 17.94 19.21
CA MET A 301 1.55 17.12 18.94
C MET A 301 1.87 16.31 20.20
N VAL A 302 1.68 14.99 20.13
CA VAL A 302 1.84 14.10 21.31
C VAL A 302 3.25 13.59 21.48
N TRP A 303 4.02 13.57 20.38
CA TRP A 303 5.44 13.15 20.40
C TRP A 303 6.20 13.83 19.25
N SER A 304 7.49 14.08 19.46
CA SER A 304 8.34 14.66 18.42
C SER A 304 9.80 14.30 18.60
N TRP A 305 10.50 14.26 17.47
CA TRP A 305 11.95 14.09 17.39
C TRP A 305 12.52 14.97 16.29
N SER A 306 13.74 15.49 16.50
CA SER A 306 14.46 16.21 15.46
C SER A 306 15.97 15.99 15.61
N ASP A 307 16.70 16.11 14.51
CA ASP A 307 18.15 16.11 14.48
C ASP A 307 18.75 17.53 14.50
N VAL A 308 17.99 18.52 14.94
CA VAL A 308 18.45 19.90 15.09
C VAL A 308 19.65 19.97 16.03
N GLY A 309 20.76 20.53 15.55
CA GLY A 309 22.03 20.60 16.29
C GLY A 309 22.98 19.42 16.04
N ALA A 310 22.56 18.41 15.29
CA ALA A 310 23.50 17.40 14.81
C ALA A 310 24.46 18.02 13.77
N PRO A 311 25.74 17.57 13.72
CA PRO A 311 26.68 18.04 12.71
C PRO A 311 26.12 17.81 11.28
N THR A 312 26.26 18.78 10.40
CA THR A 312 25.78 18.71 9.00
C THR A 312 26.45 17.60 8.19
N THR A 313 27.57 17.07 8.68
CA THR A 313 28.32 15.96 8.10
C THR A 313 27.94 14.61 8.71
N ASP A 314 26.88 14.56 9.56
CA ASP A 314 26.52 13.32 10.23
C ASP A 314 25.93 12.31 9.22
N GLU A 315 26.61 11.18 9.13
CA GLU A 315 26.21 10.01 8.35
C GLU A 315 24.86 9.40 8.80
N ARG A 316 24.22 9.95 9.83
CA ARG A 316 23.03 9.45 10.49
C ARG A 316 21.74 10.19 10.11
N ARG A 317 21.78 11.06 9.09
CA ARG A 317 20.58 11.78 8.64
C ARG A 317 19.52 10.84 8.13
N VAL A 318 18.30 11.03 8.62
CA VAL A 318 17.17 10.16 8.32
C VAL A 318 16.62 10.49 6.93
N ARG A 319 16.56 9.47 6.06
CA ARG A 319 15.99 9.53 4.71
C ARG A 319 14.60 8.95 4.58
N ASP A 320 14.24 8.01 5.43
CA ASP A 320 12.88 7.46 5.50
C ASP A 320 12.55 7.07 6.94
N ALA A 321 11.26 7.09 7.27
CA ALA A 321 10.74 6.76 8.58
C ALA A 321 9.42 6.02 8.47
N ILE A 322 9.22 5.00 9.32
CA ILE A 322 7.98 4.25 9.43
C ILE A 322 7.68 3.93 10.89
N ALA A 323 6.46 4.16 11.33
CA ALA A 323 6.03 3.72 12.65
C ALA A 323 5.65 2.24 12.63
N MET A 324 6.12 1.52 13.63
CA MET A 324 5.84 0.12 13.90
C MET A 324 4.95 0.05 15.15
N GLU A 325 3.64 0.05 14.96
CA GLU A 325 2.66 0.13 16.05
C GLU A 325 2.79 -1.03 17.04
N GLU A 326 3.06 -2.23 16.54
CA GLU A 326 3.19 -3.44 17.37
C GLU A 326 4.33 -3.36 18.41
N THR A 327 5.38 -2.63 18.07
CA THR A 327 6.55 -2.47 18.92
C THR A 327 6.63 -1.10 19.58
N ASN A 328 5.66 -0.21 19.34
CA ASN A 328 5.66 1.19 19.78
C ASN A 328 6.98 1.88 19.44
N SER A 329 7.46 1.69 18.21
CA SER A 329 8.74 2.23 17.77
C SER A 329 8.64 2.86 16.38
N ILE A 330 9.56 3.77 16.08
CA ILE A 330 9.78 4.28 14.74
C ILE A 330 11.07 3.68 14.21
N CYS A 331 10.97 3.00 13.07
CA CYS A 331 12.13 2.56 12.30
C CYS A 331 12.51 3.69 11.34
N VAL A 332 13.77 4.05 11.30
CA VAL A 332 14.34 5.06 10.41
C VAL A 332 15.48 4.46 9.58
N VAL A 333 15.70 5.03 8.41
CA VAL A 333 16.79 4.64 7.51
C VAL A 333 17.67 5.85 7.22
N ASN A 334 18.98 5.69 7.31
CA ASN A 334 19.94 6.76 6.98
C ASN A 334 20.42 6.67 5.52
N GLU A 335 21.31 7.59 5.15
CA GLU A 335 21.92 7.67 3.82
C GLU A 335 22.75 6.41 3.45
N TYR A 336 23.23 5.67 4.44
CA TYR A 336 24.05 4.47 4.25
C TYR A 336 23.23 3.17 4.35
N GLU A 337 21.89 3.29 4.35
CA GLU A 337 20.96 2.16 4.48
C GLU A 337 21.05 1.44 5.84
N ASP A 338 21.62 2.08 6.87
CA ASP A 338 21.54 1.58 8.22
C ASP A 338 20.13 1.78 8.77
N LEU A 339 19.66 0.79 9.53
CA LEU A 339 18.37 0.88 10.23
C LEU A 339 18.59 1.43 11.63
N GLY A 340 17.78 2.41 12.00
CA GLY A 340 17.71 2.94 13.34
C GLY A 340 16.34 2.74 13.95
N PHE A 341 16.27 2.61 15.27
CA PHE A 341 15.00 2.45 15.98
C PHE A 341 14.89 3.46 17.12
N MET A 342 13.72 4.09 17.22
CA MET A 342 13.34 5.01 18.30
C MET A 342 12.14 4.42 19.04
N ASP A 343 12.20 4.38 20.38
CA ASP A 343 11.07 3.96 21.22
C ASP A 343 10.14 5.14 21.48
N LEU A 344 8.89 5.05 21.09
CA LEU A 344 7.87 6.10 21.26
C LEU A 344 7.51 6.36 22.73
N ARG A 345 7.80 5.41 23.61
CA ARG A 345 7.59 5.56 25.06
C ARG A 345 8.69 6.37 25.74
N SER A 346 9.82 6.53 25.05
CA SER A 346 10.97 7.28 25.56
C SER A 346 10.92 8.73 25.08
N SER A 347 10.94 9.67 26.00
CA SER A 347 11.09 11.10 25.71
C SER A 347 12.51 11.48 25.26
N ALA A 348 13.48 10.57 25.42
CA ALA A 348 14.89 10.86 25.13
C ALA A 348 15.21 10.91 23.62
N GLY A 349 14.32 10.38 22.75
CA GLY A 349 14.46 10.44 21.28
C GLY A 349 15.78 9.85 20.75
N ILE A 350 16.35 8.87 21.44
CA ILE A 350 17.64 8.27 21.06
C ILE A 350 17.41 7.27 19.94
N VAL A 351 18.09 7.46 18.81
CA VAL A 351 18.10 6.49 17.71
C VAL A 351 19.15 5.40 18.00
N ARG A 352 18.69 4.16 18.05
CA ARG A 352 19.58 2.99 18.17
C ARG A 352 19.85 2.43 16.77
N TRP A 353 21.02 2.70 16.24
CA TRP A 353 21.43 2.26 14.90
C TRP A 353 21.93 0.82 14.89
N SER A 354 21.44 0.02 13.91
CA SER A 354 21.97 -1.30 13.63
C SER A 354 23.12 -1.19 12.61
N SER A 355 24.24 -1.87 12.86
CA SER A 355 25.43 -1.83 12.00
C SER A 355 25.36 -2.80 10.80
N ARG A 356 24.18 -3.13 10.32
CA ARG A 356 23.95 -4.20 9.33
C ARG A 356 24.62 -3.93 7.97
N SER A 357 24.71 -2.67 7.53
CA SER A 357 25.24 -2.31 6.21
C SER A 357 26.74 -2.33 6.10
N ARG A 358 27.48 -2.27 7.20
CA ARG A 358 28.96 -2.35 7.16
C ARG A 358 29.48 -3.70 6.71
N LEU A 359 28.67 -4.76 6.76
CA LEU A 359 29.04 -6.11 6.31
C LEU A 359 28.81 -6.33 4.80
N MET A 360 28.11 -5.45 4.08
CA MET A 360 27.74 -5.61 2.67
C MET A 360 28.54 -4.72 1.69
N LYS A 361 29.52 -3.95 2.15
CA LYS A 361 30.32 -3.02 1.29
C LYS A 361 31.33 -3.71 0.33
N GLY A 362 31.00 -4.90 -0.16
CA GLY A 362 31.70 -5.54 -1.26
C GLY A 362 30.86 -5.53 -2.53
N ASN A 363 31.13 -4.60 -3.44
CA ASN A 363 30.67 -4.58 -4.84
C ASN A 363 29.17 -4.33 -5.11
N MET A 364 28.67 -3.13 -4.82
CA MET A 364 27.45 -2.65 -5.48
C MET A 364 27.73 -1.39 -6.31
N PRO A 365 27.22 -1.29 -7.55
CA PRO A 365 27.31 -0.05 -8.32
C PRO A 365 26.45 1.02 -7.64
N THR A 366 26.99 2.23 -7.56
CA THR A 366 26.31 3.43 -7.06
C THR A 366 25.15 3.81 -7.97
N SER A 367 24.00 3.18 -7.79
CA SER A 367 22.74 3.71 -8.28
C SER A 367 22.00 4.29 -7.08
N HIS A 368 21.64 5.57 -7.18
CA HIS A 368 20.79 6.25 -6.21
C HIS A 368 19.37 5.65 -6.26
N ALA A 369 19.18 4.50 -5.66
CA ALA A 369 17.87 3.92 -5.50
C ALA A 369 17.20 4.62 -4.29
N ILE A 370 16.11 5.33 -4.53
CA ILE A 370 15.21 5.79 -3.49
C ILE A 370 14.47 4.54 -2.98
N LEU A 371 14.92 3.99 -1.86
CA LEU A 371 14.24 2.91 -1.17
C LEU A 371 13.02 3.46 -0.43
N ASN A 372 11.87 3.43 -1.09
CA ASN A 372 10.60 3.60 -0.40
C ASN A 372 10.20 2.26 0.23
N TRP A 373 10.41 2.12 1.51
CA TRP A 373 9.94 0.98 2.27
C TRP A 373 8.43 1.06 2.49
N HIS A 374 7.70 0.09 1.99
CA HIS A 374 6.30 -0.12 2.32
C HIS A 374 6.18 -1.44 3.06
N CYS A 375 5.89 -1.37 4.35
CA CYS A 375 5.42 -2.52 5.10
C CYS A 375 3.91 -2.60 4.88
N THR A 376 3.46 -3.43 3.94
CA THR A 376 2.07 -3.85 3.91
C THR A 376 1.92 -4.90 5.00
N LYS A 377 1.26 -4.56 6.11
CA LYS A 377 0.59 -5.58 6.92
C LYS A 377 -0.24 -6.40 5.95
N GLY A 378 -0.07 -7.72 5.97
CA GLY A 378 -1.11 -8.61 5.49
C GLY A 378 -2.34 -8.30 6.33
N SER A 379 -3.12 -7.33 5.87
CA SER A 379 -4.39 -7.02 6.49
C SER A 379 -5.29 -8.20 6.18
N SER A 380 -5.44 -9.08 7.17
CA SER A 380 -6.69 -9.81 7.30
C SER A 380 -7.77 -8.72 7.40
N PHE A 381 -8.36 -8.38 6.28
CA PHE A 381 -9.61 -7.63 6.25
C PHE A 381 -10.65 -8.52 6.91
N HIS A 382 -10.89 -8.31 8.21
CA HIS A 382 -12.15 -8.65 8.83
C HIS A 382 -13.16 -7.59 8.38
N ARG A 383 -13.87 -7.88 7.35
CA ARG A 383 -15.26 -7.69 6.91
C ARG A 383 -15.37 -7.46 5.43
#